data_4ab1e0db9be32a7d9eb96cf3a42e96e7
#
_entry.id   4ab1e0db9be32a7d9eb96cf3a42e96e7
#
_cell.length_a   1.000
_cell.length_b   1.000
_cell.length_c   1.000
_cell.angle_alpha   90.00
_cell.angle_beta   90.00
_cell.angle_gamma   90.00
#
_symmetry.space_group_name_H-M   'P 1'
#
loop_
_entity.id
_entity.type
_entity.pdbx_description
1 polymer ?
#
loop_
_entity_poly.entity_id
_entity_poly.type
_entity_poly.pdbx_seq_one_letter_code
_entity_poly.pdbx_strand_id
1 'polypeptide(L)'
;MVWAAFFNFVAAFGFGVKVATTLGKGVVDPAAIDRWVVLGGLVGAIVWNLLTWWLGLPVSSSHALIGGLAGAAVVHSGFSVLLPKGLGKILLFIVLSPLIGLLIGFLMMLLLLWLHRYSLPSVVDRRFRRLQLVSAAFYSLGHGTNDAQKTMGIITILLFTSGYMKEFHVPMWVILICHAAIAAGTLMGGWRIVKTMGMRITKLRPIGGFSAETAGAFTILGASLWGIPVSTTHTITGAIMGVGATHRLSAVRWGVARQIVWAWVLTIPISAAISAATYLVIRLFL
;
A
#
# COMPACT_ATOMS: atom_id res chain seq x y z
N MET A 1 -16.18 -4.24 -6.41
CA MET A 1 -15.80 -3.76 -5.07
C MET A 1 -16.15 -4.76 -3.98
N VAL A 2 -17.40 -5.25 -3.89
CA VAL A 2 -17.79 -6.25 -2.87
C VAL A 2 -16.85 -7.46 -2.83
N TRP A 3 -16.51 -8.03 -4.00
CA TRP A 3 -15.55 -9.14 -4.15
C TRP A 3 -14.18 -8.82 -3.51
N ALA A 4 -13.61 -7.66 -3.84
CA ALA A 4 -12.33 -7.24 -3.29
C ALA A 4 -12.39 -6.98 -1.78
N ALA A 5 -13.47 -6.33 -1.31
CA ALA A 5 -13.68 -6.07 0.11
C ALA A 5 -13.80 -7.37 0.92
N PHE A 6 -14.51 -8.37 0.40
CA PHE A 6 -14.60 -9.68 1.01
C PHE A 6 -13.21 -10.33 1.21
N PHE A 7 -12.38 -10.35 0.17
CA PHE A 7 -11.03 -10.94 0.27
C PHE A 7 -10.06 -10.09 1.10
N ASN A 8 -10.21 -8.77 1.14
CA ASN A 8 -9.48 -7.92 2.08
C ASN A 8 -9.80 -8.28 3.55
N PHE A 9 -11.05 -8.61 3.85
CA PHE A 9 -11.46 -9.05 5.19
C PHE A 9 -10.97 -10.47 5.50
N VAL A 10 -11.15 -11.41 4.57
CA VAL A 10 -10.71 -12.81 4.72
C VAL A 10 -9.21 -12.93 4.98
N ALA A 11 -8.41 -11.98 4.51
CA ALA A 11 -6.97 -11.91 4.77
C ALA A 11 -6.62 -11.88 6.27
N ALA A 12 -7.56 -11.52 7.16
CA ALA A 12 -7.39 -11.56 8.62
C ALA A 12 -7.00 -12.95 9.16
N PHE A 13 -7.38 -14.02 8.47
CA PHE A 13 -7.32 -15.38 9.00
C PHE A 13 -6.14 -16.21 8.51
N GLY A 14 -5.26 -15.69 7.63
CA GLY A 14 -4.32 -16.57 6.92
C GLY A 14 -2.83 -16.20 6.93
N PHE A 15 -2.41 -14.97 7.23
CA PHE A 15 -1.06 -14.53 6.83
C PHE A 15 -0.16 -13.99 7.95
N GLY A 16 -0.56 -14.11 9.21
CA GLY A 16 0.23 -13.65 10.36
C GLY A 16 0.39 -12.12 10.44
N VAL A 17 1.31 -11.64 11.31
CA VAL A 17 1.43 -10.21 11.67
C VAL A 17 2.89 -9.70 11.59
N LYS A 18 3.73 -10.30 10.75
CA LYS A 18 5.16 -9.93 10.66
C LYS A 18 5.38 -8.48 10.20
N VAL A 19 4.56 -7.98 9.27
CA VAL A 19 4.64 -6.60 8.77
C VAL A 19 4.27 -5.62 9.88
N ALA A 20 3.27 -5.94 10.71
CA ALA A 20 2.87 -5.12 11.86
C ALA A 20 4.01 -4.94 12.86
N THR A 21 4.73 -6.02 13.17
CA THR A 21 5.91 -5.97 14.05
C THR A 21 7.03 -5.11 13.45
N THR A 22 7.30 -5.26 12.15
CA THR A 22 8.33 -4.47 11.46
C THR A 22 8.02 -2.97 11.49
N LEU A 23 6.76 -2.60 11.29
CA LEU A 23 6.38 -1.19 11.28
C LEU A 23 6.30 -0.60 12.69
N GLY A 24 5.69 -1.33 13.63
CA GLY A 24 5.50 -0.85 15.01
C GLY A 24 6.82 -0.56 15.74
N LYS A 25 7.88 -1.32 15.45
CA LYS A 25 9.19 -1.19 16.12
C LYS A 25 10.31 -0.66 15.21
N GLY A 26 10.05 -0.42 13.92
CA GLY A 26 11.12 -0.20 12.95
C GLY A 26 11.24 1.22 12.41
N VAL A 27 10.32 2.12 12.67
CA VAL A 27 10.27 3.47 12.07
C VAL A 27 10.70 4.54 13.05
N VAL A 28 10.11 4.54 14.24
CA VAL A 28 10.34 5.50 15.32
C VAL A 28 10.64 4.71 16.59
N ASP A 29 11.50 5.25 17.44
CA ASP A 29 11.78 4.67 18.76
C ASP A 29 10.46 4.57 19.54
N PRO A 30 10.08 3.38 20.03
CA PRO A 30 8.89 3.19 20.85
C PRO A 30 8.78 4.16 22.02
N ALA A 31 9.89 4.54 22.64
CA ALA A 31 9.90 5.49 23.77
C ALA A 31 9.41 6.90 23.41
N ALA A 32 9.48 7.27 22.12
CA ALA A 32 9.00 8.55 21.60
C ALA A 32 7.55 8.50 21.07
N ILE A 33 6.87 7.36 21.21
CA ILE A 33 5.50 7.17 20.71
C ILE A 33 4.52 7.27 21.86
N ASP A 34 3.77 8.35 21.90
CA ASP A 34 2.62 8.56 22.76
C ASP A 34 1.31 8.72 21.96
N ARG A 35 0.20 8.91 22.68
CA ARG A 35 -1.13 9.10 22.05
C ARG A 35 -1.19 10.35 21.17
N TRP A 36 -0.44 11.39 21.48
CA TRP A 36 -0.49 12.65 20.76
C TRP A 36 0.38 12.61 19.50
N VAL A 37 1.51 11.93 19.56
CA VAL A 37 2.35 11.62 18.39
C VAL A 37 1.56 10.77 17.39
N VAL A 38 0.85 9.75 17.89
CA VAL A 38 0.00 8.91 17.01
C VAL A 38 -1.16 9.72 16.44
N LEU A 39 -1.84 10.55 17.23
CA LEU A 39 -2.93 11.39 16.73
C LEU A 39 -2.44 12.36 15.64
N GLY A 40 -1.34 13.08 15.88
CA GLY A 40 -0.74 13.96 14.89
C GLY A 40 -0.35 13.22 13.62
N GLY A 41 0.27 12.04 13.77
CA GLY A 41 0.66 11.16 12.67
C GLY A 41 -0.53 10.70 11.81
N LEU A 42 -1.62 10.30 12.45
CA LEU A 42 -2.85 9.89 11.77
C LEU A 42 -3.51 11.05 11.03
N VAL A 43 -3.60 12.24 11.64
CA VAL A 43 -4.14 13.43 10.97
C VAL A 43 -3.34 13.76 9.72
N GLY A 44 -2.00 13.77 9.80
CA GLY A 44 -1.15 14.01 8.65
C GLY A 44 -1.35 13.02 7.52
N ALA A 45 -1.43 11.73 7.86
CA ALA A 45 -1.67 10.66 6.89
C ALA A 45 -3.07 10.75 6.26
N ILE A 46 -4.11 11.01 7.05
CA ILE A 46 -5.51 11.09 6.59
C ILE A 46 -5.67 12.29 5.66
N VAL A 47 -5.21 13.48 6.07
CA VAL A 47 -5.32 14.71 5.26
C VAL A 47 -4.64 14.52 3.91
N TRP A 48 -3.40 13.98 3.89
CA TRP A 48 -2.69 13.72 2.64
C TRP A 48 -3.40 12.70 1.76
N ASN A 49 -3.89 11.60 2.35
CA ASN A 49 -4.63 10.58 1.62
C ASN A 49 -5.95 11.11 1.04
N LEU A 50 -6.69 11.92 1.77
CA LEU A 50 -7.94 12.53 1.28
C LEU A 50 -7.67 13.51 0.14
N LEU A 51 -6.63 14.35 0.26
CA LEU A 51 -6.22 15.28 -0.79
C LEU A 51 -5.84 14.54 -2.08
N THR A 52 -5.00 13.53 -1.99
CA THR A 52 -4.55 12.75 -3.15
C THR A 52 -5.67 11.88 -3.74
N TRP A 53 -6.56 11.36 -2.90
CA TRP A 53 -7.77 10.68 -3.35
C TRP A 53 -8.70 11.62 -4.14
N TRP A 54 -8.89 12.85 -3.65
CA TRP A 54 -9.68 13.87 -4.35
C TRP A 54 -9.07 14.23 -5.70
N LEU A 55 -7.74 14.37 -5.78
CA LEU A 55 -6.99 14.62 -7.01
C LEU A 55 -6.92 13.39 -7.95
N GLY A 56 -7.29 12.19 -7.47
CA GLY A 56 -7.19 10.93 -8.22
C GLY A 56 -5.75 10.46 -8.44
N LEU A 57 -4.84 10.85 -7.55
CA LEU A 57 -3.44 10.45 -7.55
C LEU A 57 -3.26 9.20 -6.69
N PRO A 58 -2.82 8.06 -7.28
CA PRO A 58 -2.59 6.82 -6.54
C PRO A 58 -1.29 6.92 -5.73
N VAL A 59 -1.39 7.30 -4.47
CA VAL A 59 -0.28 7.33 -3.51
C VAL A 59 -0.31 6.14 -2.56
N SER A 60 0.75 5.99 -1.78
CA SER A 60 0.85 4.96 -0.75
C SER A 60 0.37 5.49 0.59
N SER A 61 -0.75 4.99 1.08
CA SER A 61 -1.22 5.26 2.45
C SER A 61 -0.22 4.82 3.52
N SER A 62 0.56 3.78 3.22
CA SER A 62 1.65 3.34 4.11
C SER A 62 2.75 4.39 4.27
N HIS A 63 3.15 5.02 3.16
CA HIS A 63 4.16 6.08 3.20
C HIS A 63 3.63 7.34 3.87
N ALA A 64 2.33 7.67 3.65
CA ALA A 64 1.68 8.76 4.36
C ALA A 64 1.65 8.50 5.88
N LEU A 65 1.37 7.26 6.29
CA LEU A 65 1.34 6.86 7.69
C LEU A 65 2.74 6.91 8.33
N ILE A 66 3.77 6.44 7.62
CA ILE A 66 5.17 6.49 8.06
C ILE A 66 5.66 7.94 8.16
N GLY A 67 5.40 8.75 7.13
CA GLY A 67 5.73 10.17 7.13
C GLY A 67 5.02 10.92 8.26
N GLY A 68 3.72 10.66 8.43
CA GLY A 68 2.93 11.25 9.50
C GLY A 68 3.48 10.92 10.89
N LEU A 69 3.74 9.62 11.17
CA LEU A 69 4.30 9.21 12.46
C LEU A 69 5.69 9.82 12.70
N ALA A 70 6.56 9.80 11.69
CA ALA A 70 7.89 10.37 11.76
C ALA A 70 7.85 11.89 12.00
N GLY A 71 6.97 12.63 11.32
CA GLY A 71 6.85 14.08 11.47
C GLY A 71 6.42 14.50 12.87
N ALA A 72 5.40 13.86 13.45
CA ALA A 72 4.97 14.13 14.82
C ALA A 72 6.06 13.76 15.84
N ALA A 73 6.70 12.60 15.67
CA ALA A 73 7.73 12.12 16.58
C ALA A 73 8.98 13.03 16.58
N VAL A 74 9.38 13.54 15.42
CA VAL A 74 10.50 14.49 15.30
C VAL A 74 10.22 15.80 16.06
N VAL A 75 9.00 16.32 15.95
CA VAL A 75 8.62 17.54 16.71
C VAL A 75 8.53 17.25 18.20
N HIS A 76 8.12 16.04 18.59
CA HIS A 76 8.03 15.62 19.98
C HIS A 76 9.40 15.45 20.63
N SER A 77 10.33 14.72 20.01
CA SER A 77 11.57 14.27 20.65
C SER A 77 12.85 14.47 19.80
N GLY A 78 12.75 15.19 18.67
CA GLY A 78 13.89 15.45 17.78
C GLY A 78 14.16 14.34 16.78
N PHE A 79 15.18 14.55 15.91
CA PHE A 79 15.51 13.61 14.82
C PHE A 79 16.12 12.28 15.29
N SER A 80 16.69 12.25 16.49
CA SER A 80 17.35 11.05 17.05
C SER A 80 16.40 9.87 17.26
N VAL A 81 15.09 10.11 17.32
CA VAL A 81 14.09 9.06 17.51
C VAL A 81 13.78 8.26 16.23
N LEU A 82 14.24 8.73 15.09
CA LEU A 82 14.07 8.02 13.84
C LEU A 82 15.05 6.85 13.75
N LEU A 83 14.56 5.66 13.40
CA LEU A 83 15.34 4.44 13.30
C LEU A 83 15.88 4.26 11.87
N PRO A 84 17.19 4.54 11.60
CA PRO A 84 17.74 4.57 10.24
C PRO A 84 17.62 3.22 9.51
N LYS A 85 17.79 2.10 10.23
CA LYS A 85 17.71 0.75 9.65
C LYS A 85 16.34 0.44 9.09
N GLY A 86 15.28 0.77 9.83
CA GLY A 86 13.90 0.54 9.39
C GLY A 86 13.49 1.49 8.27
N LEU A 87 13.80 2.77 8.41
CA LEU A 87 13.55 3.77 7.37
C LEU A 87 14.30 3.44 6.08
N GLY A 88 15.59 3.05 6.16
CA GLY A 88 16.38 2.65 5.01
C GLY A 88 15.78 1.45 4.27
N LYS A 89 15.28 0.44 5.01
CA LYS A 89 14.55 -0.69 4.42
C LYS A 89 13.29 -0.22 3.67
N ILE A 90 12.52 0.69 4.26
CA ILE A 90 11.31 1.22 3.63
C ILE A 90 11.66 2.01 2.36
N LEU A 91 12.64 2.92 2.42
CA LEU A 91 13.10 3.71 1.28
C LEU A 91 13.61 2.81 0.14
N LEU A 92 14.33 1.75 0.45
CA LEU A 92 14.75 0.76 -0.54
C LEU A 92 13.55 0.12 -1.25
N PHE A 93 12.54 -0.30 -0.51
CA PHE A 93 11.36 -0.95 -1.08
C PHE A 93 10.37 0.02 -1.75
N ILE A 94 10.48 1.33 -1.51
CA ILE A 94 9.79 2.37 -2.32
C ILE A 94 10.21 2.25 -3.79
N VAL A 95 11.49 1.98 -4.04
CA VAL A 95 12.05 1.84 -5.39
C VAL A 95 11.92 0.40 -5.90
N LEU A 96 12.26 -0.58 -5.07
CA LEU A 96 12.29 -1.99 -5.50
C LEU A 96 10.88 -2.54 -5.79
N SER A 97 9.87 -2.20 -5.00
CA SER A 97 8.54 -2.80 -5.17
C SER A 97 7.88 -2.47 -6.52
N PRO A 98 7.90 -1.23 -7.05
CA PRO A 98 7.39 -0.98 -8.39
C PRO A 98 8.26 -1.60 -9.50
N LEU A 99 9.58 -1.70 -9.32
CA LEU A 99 10.47 -2.35 -10.28
C LEU A 99 10.23 -3.85 -10.36
N ILE A 100 10.07 -4.51 -9.22
CA ILE A 100 9.71 -5.94 -9.15
C ILE A 100 8.33 -6.16 -9.77
N GLY A 101 7.35 -5.32 -9.42
CA GLY A 101 6.01 -5.36 -10.01
C GLY A 101 6.05 -5.22 -11.53
N LEU A 102 6.84 -4.26 -12.03
CA LEU A 102 7.02 -4.02 -13.48
C LEU A 102 7.62 -5.24 -14.17
N LEU A 103 8.70 -5.80 -13.62
CA LEU A 103 9.38 -6.96 -14.20
C LEU A 103 8.45 -8.18 -14.22
N ILE A 104 7.81 -8.50 -13.09
CA ILE A 104 6.91 -9.66 -13.01
C ILE A 104 5.69 -9.45 -13.90
N GLY A 105 5.09 -8.24 -13.92
CA GLY A 105 3.97 -7.90 -14.80
C GLY A 105 4.32 -8.02 -16.28
N PHE A 106 5.51 -7.56 -16.67
CA PHE A 106 6.03 -7.69 -18.03
C PHE A 106 6.22 -9.17 -18.40
N LEU A 107 6.91 -9.95 -17.58
CA LEU A 107 7.18 -11.37 -17.84
C LEU A 107 5.89 -12.21 -17.86
N MET A 108 4.97 -11.96 -16.93
CA MET A 108 3.67 -12.64 -16.88
C MET A 108 2.86 -12.37 -18.15
N MET A 109 2.81 -11.11 -18.60
CA MET A 109 2.10 -10.77 -19.83
C MET A 109 2.73 -11.42 -21.06
N LEU A 110 4.06 -11.44 -21.18
CA LEU A 110 4.78 -12.13 -22.25
C LEU A 110 4.45 -13.61 -22.26
N LEU A 111 4.50 -14.27 -21.09
CA LEU A 111 4.15 -15.68 -20.96
C LEU A 111 2.73 -15.95 -21.44
N LEU A 112 1.76 -15.15 -21.02
CA LEU A 112 0.36 -15.33 -21.41
C LEU A 112 0.13 -15.06 -22.91
N LEU A 113 0.79 -14.05 -23.49
CA LEU A 113 0.74 -13.81 -24.93
C LEU A 113 1.32 -14.99 -25.72
N TRP A 114 2.44 -15.56 -25.25
CA TRP A 114 3.05 -16.72 -25.88
C TRP A 114 2.15 -17.97 -25.80
N LEU A 115 1.57 -18.24 -24.61
CA LEU A 115 0.66 -19.38 -24.41
C LEU A 115 -0.61 -19.29 -25.27
N HIS A 116 -1.10 -18.08 -25.53
CA HIS A 116 -2.34 -17.84 -26.26
C HIS A 116 -2.13 -17.33 -27.69
N ARG A 117 -0.91 -17.44 -28.23
CA ARG A 117 -0.55 -16.89 -29.56
C ARG A 117 -1.40 -17.42 -30.73
N TYR A 118 -1.94 -18.63 -30.57
CA TYR A 118 -2.82 -19.25 -31.56
C TYR A 118 -4.31 -19.19 -31.20
N SER A 119 -4.66 -18.54 -30.11
CA SER A 119 -6.05 -18.44 -29.64
C SER A 119 -6.74 -17.22 -30.24
N LEU A 120 -8.03 -17.34 -30.55
CA LEU A 120 -8.83 -16.21 -31.00
C LEU A 120 -8.94 -15.15 -29.89
N PRO A 121 -8.74 -13.84 -30.19
CA PRO A 121 -8.79 -12.78 -29.20
C PRO A 121 -10.09 -12.74 -28.37
N SER A 122 -11.24 -13.04 -28.99
CA SER A 122 -12.55 -13.09 -28.33
C SER A 122 -12.65 -14.20 -27.28
N VAL A 123 -11.99 -15.35 -27.54
CA VAL A 123 -11.93 -16.47 -26.60
C VAL A 123 -11.03 -16.12 -25.42
N VAL A 124 -9.88 -15.51 -25.68
CA VAL A 124 -8.94 -15.02 -24.66
C VAL A 124 -9.63 -14.00 -23.76
N ASP A 125 -10.25 -12.97 -24.32
CA ASP A 125 -10.96 -11.95 -23.55
C ASP A 125 -12.06 -12.55 -22.66
N ARG A 126 -12.84 -13.49 -23.17
CA ARG A 126 -13.90 -14.18 -22.41
C ARG A 126 -13.34 -15.00 -21.24
N ARG A 127 -12.25 -15.73 -21.46
CA ARG A 127 -11.57 -16.54 -20.42
C ARG A 127 -10.98 -15.64 -19.34
N PHE A 128 -10.24 -14.61 -19.74
CA PHE A 128 -9.56 -13.73 -18.79
C PHE A 128 -10.49 -12.82 -18.01
N ARG A 129 -11.68 -12.47 -18.51
CA ARG A 129 -12.72 -11.81 -17.69
C ARG A 129 -13.14 -12.66 -16.49
N ARG A 130 -13.16 -13.99 -16.60
CA ARG A 130 -13.49 -14.88 -15.48
C ARG A 130 -12.26 -15.09 -14.57
N LEU A 131 -11.10 -15.34 -15.17
CA LEU A 131 -9.85 -15.52 -14.43
C LEU A 131 -9.44 -14.24 -13.65
N GLN A 132 -9.82 -13.07 -14.13
CA GLN A 132 -9.59 -11.82 -13.44
C GLN A 132 -10.35 -11.73 -12.10
N LEU A 133 -11.45 -12.43 -11.92
CA LEU A 133 -12.08 -12.56 -10.60
C LEU A 133 -11.18 -13.30 -9.61
N VAL A 134 -10.45 -14.30 -10.09
CA VAL A 134 -9.50 -15.07 -9.27
C VAL A 134 -8.27 -14.21 -8.95
N SER A 135 -7.66 -13.56 -9.95
CA SER A 135 -6.51 -12.69 -9.71
C SER A 135 -6.84 -11.51 -8.81
N ALA A 136 -8.04 -10.92 -8.95
CA ALA A 136 -8.51 -9.85 -8.07
C ALA A 136 -8.71 -10.34 -6.63
N ALA A 137 -9.16 -11.58 -6.41
CA ALA A 137 -9.24 -12.19 -5.09
C ALA A 137 -7.85 -12.34 -4.46
N PHE A 138 -6.88 -12.91 -5.19
CA PHE A 138 -5.50 -13.06 -4.72
C PHE A 138 -4.83 -11.71 -4.46
N TYR A 139 -5.03 -10.73 -5.34
CA TYR A 139 -4.51 -9.38 -5.14
C TYR A 139 -5.11 -8.73 -3.88
N SER A 140 -6.42 -8.88 -3.67
CA SER A 140 -7.12 -8.34 -2.49
C SER A 140 -6.67 -9.01 -1.20
N LEU A 141 -6.41 -10.33 -1.20
CA LEU A 141 -5.80 -11.04 -0.08
C LEU A 141 -4.42 -10.44 0.25
N GLY A 142 -3.56 -10.25 -0.76
CA GLY A 142 -2.25 -9.63 -0.59
C GLY A 142 -2.33 -8.19 -0.08
N HIS A 143 -3.25 -7.39 -0.64
CA HIS A 143 -3.50 -6.02 -0.24
C HIS A 143 -3.97 -5.94 1.22
N GLY A 144 -5.01 -6.70 1.60
CA GLY A 144 -5.50 -6.76 2.97
C GLY A 144 -4.41 -7.19 3.95
N THR A 145 -3.69 -8.26 3.62
CA THR A 145 -2.59 -8.78 4.44
C THR A 145 -1.50 -7.73 4.69
N ASN A 146 -1.05 -7.02 3.66
CA ASN A 146 0.05 -6.07 3.81
C ASN A 146 -0.39 -4.75 4.44
N ASP A 147 -1.48 -4.16 3.94
CA ASP A 147 -1.86 -2.80 4.33
C ASP A 147 -2.56 -2.73 5.69
N ALA A 148 -3.41 -3.70 6.05
CA ALA A 148 -4.01 -3.74 7.38
C ALA A 148 -2.96 -3.89 8.49
N GLN A 149 -1.91 -4.68 8.26
CA GLN A 149 -0.85 -4.89 9.25
C GLN A 149 -0.09 -3.60 9.61
N LYS A 150 -0.04 -2.60 8.75
CA LYS A 150 0.64 -1.34 9.02
C LYS A 150 -0.10 -0.53 10.10
N THR A 151 -1.42 -0.47 9.99
CA THR A 151 -2.26 0.14 11.03
C THR A 151 -2.27 -0.69 12.31
N MET A 152 -2.28 -2.04 12.21
CA MET A 152 -2.13 -2.93 13.36
C MET A 152 -0.85 -2.62 14.14
N GLY A 153 0.28 -2.41 13.45
CA GLY A 153 1.55 -2.07 14.07
C GLY A 153 1.49 -0.78 14.89
N ILE A 154 0.81 0.26 14.39
CA ILE A 154 0.65 1.55 15.08
C ILE A 154 -0.30 1.42 16.28
N ILE A 155 -1.42 0.71 16.13
CA ILE A 155 -2.34 0.48 17.26
C ILE A 155 -1.61 -0.32 18.35
N THR A 156 -0.91 -1.38 17.96
CA THR A 156 -0.22 -2.25 18.92
C THR A 156 0.91 -1.53 19.65
N ILE A 157 1.72 -0.70 18.95
CA ILE A 157 2.78 0.05 19.61
C ILE A 157 2.21 1.08 20.58
N LEU A 158 1.10 1.73 20.25
CA LEU A 158 0.42 2.66 21.15
C LEU A 158 -0.10 1.95 22.40
N LEU A 159 -0.73 0.79 22.26
CA LEU A 159 -1.20 -0.02 23.40
C LEU A 159 -0.04 -0.47 24.30
N PHE A 160 1.09 -0.85 23.68
CA PHE A 160 2.29 -1.26 24.40
C PHE A 160 2.93 -0.09 25.16
N THR A 161 3.17 1.04 24.51
CA THR A 161 3.79 2.23 25.14
C THR A 161 2.89 2.90 26.17
N SER A 162 1.58 2.76 26.04
CA SER A 162 0.60 3.24 27.04
C SER A 162 0.42 2.29 28.23
N GLY A 163 1.15 1.16 28.29
CA GLY A 163 1.11 0.24 29.43
C GLY A 163 -0.10 -0.70 29.45
N TYR A 164 -0.96 -0.69 28.44
CA TYR A 164 -2.10 -1.62 28.33
C TYR A 164 -1.67 -3.05 28.00
N MET A 165 -0.43 -3.24 27.53
CA MET A 165 0.13 -4.55 27.18
C MET A 165 1.55 -4.70 27.76
N LYS A 166 1.84 -5.87 28.33
CA LYS A 166 3.19 -6.18 28.87
C LYS A 166 4.18 -6.58 27.80
N GLU A 167 3.68 -7.17 26.70
CA GLU A 167 4.49 -7.64 25.58
C GLU A 167 3.89 -7.16 24.26
N PHE A 168 4.75 -6.90 23.27
CA PHE A 168 4.31 -6.51 21.95
C PHE A 168 3.79 -7.73 21.19
N HIS A 169 2.49 -7.91 21.19
CA HIS A 169 1.77 -8.85 20.32
C HIS A 169 0.53 -8.17 19.74
N VAL A 170 0.12 -8.57 18.55
CA VAL A 170 -1.07 -7.98 17.90
C VAL A 170 -2.31 -8.74 18.36
N PRO A 171 -3.21 -8.12 19.14
CA PRO A 171 -4.42 -8.79 19.62
C PRO A 171 -5.37 -9.10 18.46
N MET A 172 -6.15 -10.18 18.60
CA MET A 172 -7.11 -10.61 17.56
C MET A 172 -8.14 -9.50 17.22
N TRP A 173 -8.61 -8.75 18.20
CA TRP A 173 -9.55 -7.65 17.93
C TRP A 173 -8.94 -6.53 17.08
N VAL A 174 -7.63 -6.24 17.23
CA VAL A 174 -6.91 -5.29 16.38
C VAL A 174 -6.85 -5.81 14.95
N ILE A 175 -6.57 -7.10 14.77
CA ILE A 175 -6.55 -7.74 13.45
C ILE A 175 -7.91 -7.56 12.78
N LEU A 176 -8.99 -7.92 13.48
CA LEU A 176 -10.35 -7.88 12.95
C LEU A 176 -10.80 -6.46 12.60
N ILE A 177 -10.57 -5.48 13.47
CA ILE A 177 -11.00 -4.09 13.23
C ILE A 177 -10.23 -3.46 12.06
N CYS A 178 -8.93 -3.73 11.92
CA CYS A 178 -8.12 -3.23 10.81
C CYS A 178 -8.58 -3.83 9.47
N HIS A 179 -8.86 -5.14 9.42
CA HIS A 179 -9.38 -5.78 8.22
C HIS A 179 -10.82 -5.37 7.90
N ALA A 180 -11.66 -5.16 8.91
CA ALA A 180 -13.00 -4.61 8.73
C ALA A 180 -12.95 -3.19 8.15
N ALA A 181 -12.06 -2.34 8.67
CA ALA A 181 -11.88 -0.97 8.18
C ALA A 181 -11.40 -0.93 6.73
N ILE A 182 -10.41 -1.75 6.33
CA ILE A 182 -9.93 -1.80 4.94
C ILE A 182 -11.00 -2.36 4.00
N ALA A 183 -11.79 -3.35 4.44
CA ALA A 183 -12.91 -3.89 3.69
C ALA A 183 -14.00 -2.84 3.48
N ALA A 184 -14.40 -2.13 4.54
CA ALA A 184 -15.37 -1.04 4.47
C ALA A 184 -14.89 0.10 3.55
N GLY A 185 -13.63 0.52 3.67
CA GLY A 185 -13.02 1.51 2.77
C GLY A 185 -13.02 1.07 1.31
N THR A 186 -12.77 -0.21 1.04
CA THR A 186 -12.83 -0.78 -0.31
C THR A 186 -14.26 -0.76 -0.88
N LEU A 187 -15.28 -0.98 -0.05
CA LEU A 187 -16.70 -0.87 -0.44
C LEU A 187 -17.11 0.56 -0.81
N MET A 188 -16.60 1.56 -0.08
CA MET A 188 -16.88 2.97 -0.36
C MET A 188 -16.34 3.44 -1.71
N GLY A 189 -15.42 2.67 -2.29
CA GLY A 189 -14.92 2.91 -3.63
C GLY A 189 -13.68 3.80 -3.67
N GLY A 190 -13.30 4.18 -4.86
CA GLY A 190 -12.11 4.96 -5.18
C GLY A 190 -12.04 5.18 -6.68
N TRP A 191 -13.19 5.44 -7.30
CA TRP A 191 -13.34 5.48 -8.75
C TRP A 191 -12.36 6.39 -9.46
N ARG A 192 -11.96 7.51 -8.84
CA ARG A 192 -10.96 8.42 -9.43
C ARG A 192 -9.60 7.73 -9.56
N ILE A 193 -9.17 7.01 -8.53
CA ILE A 193 -7.91 6.24 -8.51
C ILE A 193 -8.01 5.04 -9.44
N VAL A 194 -9.12 4.28 -9.39
CA VAL A 194 -9.39 3.14 -10.29
C VAL A 194 -9.31 3.58 -11.75
N LYS A 195 -9.91 4.72 -12.11
CA LYS A 195 -9.82 5.29 -13.47
C LYS A 195 -8.38 5.65 -13.85
N THR A 196 -7.62 6.23 -12.93
CA THR A 196 -6.21 6.57 -13.19
C THR A 196 -5.40 5.30 -13.44
N MET A 197 -5.51 4.29 -12.58
CA MET A 197 -4.76 3.05 -12.66
C MET A 197 -5.14 2.19 -13.88
N GLY A 198 -6.43 1.98 -14.11
CA GLY A 198 -6.91 1.07 -15.13
C GLY A 198 -7.03 1.67 -16.54
N MET A 199 -7.08 3.01 -16.68
CA MET A 199 -7.37 3.65 -17.96
C MET A 199 -6.39 4.77 -18.35
N ARG A 200 -5.77 5.45 -17.36
CA ARG A 200 -4.91 6.60 -17.66
C ARG A 200 -3.44 6.22 -17.81
N ILE A 201 -2.94 5.18 -17.13
CA ILE A 201 -1.56 4.70 -17.27
C ILE A 201 -1.40 3.95 -18.58
N THR A 202 -2.26 2.96 -18.83
CA THR A 202 -2.35 2.20 -20.07
C THR A 202 -3.77 1.65 -20.24
N LYS A 203 -4.16 1.28 -21.46
CA LYS A 203 -5.46 0.66 -21.71
C LYS A 203 -5.35 -0.85 -21.44
N LEU A 204 -5.78 -1.29 -20.25
CA LEU A 204 -5.78 -2.70 -19.89
C LEU A 204 -6.93 -3.46 -20.59
N ARG A 205 -6.58 -4.59 -21.23
CA ARG A 205 -7.53 -5.64 -21.61
C ARG A 205 -7.66 -6.66 -20.46
N PRO A 206 -8.66 -7.55 -20.45
CA PRO A 206 -8.83 -8.54 -19.38
C PRO A 206 -7.57 -9.36 -19.09
N ILE A 207 -6.85 -9.82 -20.10
CA ILE A 207 -5.58 -10.55 -19.96
C ILE A 207 -4.51 -9.69 -19.28
N GLY A 208 -4.46 -8.39 -19.61
CA GLY A 208 -3.52 -7.46 -18.99
C GLY A 208 -3.88 -7.16 -17.53
N GLY A 209 -5.18 -7.02 -17.21
CA GLY A 209 -5.65 -6.88 -15.84
C GLY A 209 -5.28 -8.10 -14.99
N PHE A 210 -5.57 -9.30 -15.49
CA PHE A 210 -5.16 -10.55 -14.85
C PHE A 210 -3.65 -10.64 -14.60
N SER A 211 -2.84 -10.27 -15.62
CA SER A 211 -1.37 -10.27 -15.49
C SER A 211 -0.89 -9.31 -14.42
N ALA A 212 -1.41 -8.08 -14.39
CA ALA A 212 -1.00 -7.07 -13.42
C ALA A 212 -1.42 -7.44 -11.99
N GLU A 213 -2.66 -7.91 -11.80
CA GLU A 213 -3.17 -8.35 -10.50
C GLU A 213 -2.39 -9.56 -9.97
N THR A 214 -2.10 -10.54 -10.83
CA THR A 214 -1.32 -11.73 -10.47
C THR A 214 0.11 -11.34 -10.09
N ALA A 215 0.77 -10.49 -10.87
CA ALA A 215 2.12 -9.99 -10.56
C ALA A 215 2.14 -9.21 -9.25
N GLY A 216 1.16 -8.33 -9.04
CA GLY A 216 0.99 -7.59 -7.79
C GLY A 216 0.78 -8.51 -6.60
N ALA A 217 -0.11 -9.50 -6.72
CA ALA A 217 -0.39 -10.45 -5.65
C ALA A 217 0.87 -11.23 -5.23
N PHE A 218 1.60 -11.80 -6.18
CA PHE A 218 2.86 -12.52 -5.89
C PHE A 218 3.89 -11.63 -5.20
N THR A 219 4.07 -10.40 -5.68
CA THR A 219 5.03 -9.46 -5.09
C THR A 219 4.63 -9.09 -3.66
N ILE A 220 3.36 -8.75 -3.43
CA ILE A 220 2.87 -8.28 -2.13
C ILE A 220 2.84 -9.43 -1.12
N LEU A 221 2.29 -10.60 -1.48
CA LEU A 221 2.25 -11.76 -0.60
C LEU A 221 3.66 -12.26 -0.27
N GLY A 222 4.55 -12.33 -1.26
CA GLY A 222 5.95 -12.67 -1.05
C GLY A 222 6.61 -11.72 -0.05
N ALA A 223 6.48 -10.41 -0.24
CA ALA A 223 7.01 -9.41 0.69
C ALA A 223 6.42 -9.56 2.11
N SER A 224 5.11 -9.83 2.22
CA SER A 224 4.42 -9.98 3.51
C SER A 224 4.92 -11.19 4.29
N LEU A 225 5.22 -12.31 3.64
CA LEU A 225 5.80 -13.50 4.27
C LEU A 225 7.17 -13.22 4.92
N TRP A 226 7.93 -12.29 4.35
CA TRP A 226 9.22 -11.84 4.86
C TRP A 226 9.10 -10.65 5.83
N GLY A 227 7.89 -10.22 6.15
CA GLY A 227 7.64 -9.07 7.03
C GLY A 227 8.11 -7.75 6.44
N ILE A 228 8.13 -7.61 5.11
CA ILE A 228 8.56 -6.41 4.41
C ILE A 228 7.34 -5.54 4.13
N PRO A 229 7.25 -4.33 4.71
CA PRO A 229 6.18 -3.40 4.39
C PRO A 229 6.40 -2.79 3.01
N VAL A 230 5.72 -3.30 1.99
CA VAL A 230 5.75 -2.74 0.63
C VAL A 230 4.55 -1.83 0.39
N SER A 231 4.67 -0.96 -0.61
CA SER A 231 3.55 -0.20 -1.13
C SER A 231 2.78 -1.01 -2.17
N THR A 232 1.57 -1.40 -1.84
CA THR A 232 0.67 -2.12 -2.75
C THR A 232 0.37 -1.27 -3.99
N THR A 233 0.18 0.04 -3.81
CA THR A 233 -0.04 1.00 -4.91
C THR A 233 1.16 1.10 -5.84
N HIS A 234 2.39 1.17 -5.32
CA HIS A 234 3.60 1.21 -6.15
C HIS A 234 3.79 -0.08 -6.92
N THR A 235 3.60 -1.21 -6.25
CA THR A 235 3.74 -2.54 -6.85
C THR A 235 2.78 -2.74 -8.02
N ILE A 236 1.48 -2.46 -7.83
CA ILE A 236 0.50 -2.64 -8.90
C ILE A 236 0.67 -1.63 -10.03
N THR A 237 1.08 -0.38 -9.71
CA THR A 237 1.39 0.62 -10.73
C THR A 237 2.55 0.15 -11.61
N GLY A 238 3.61 -0.39 -11.01
CA GLY A 238 4.73 -1.00 -11.72
C GLY A 238 4.26 -2.16 -12.60
N ALA A 239 3.45 -3.07 -12.06
CA ALA A 239 2.91 -4.22 -12.81
C ALA A 239 2.07 -3.77 -14.02
N ILE A 240 1.22 -2.75 -13.86
CA ILE A 240 0.42 -2.17 -14.96
C ILE A 240 1.33 -1.56 -16.05
N MET A 241 2.39 -0.85 -15.64
CA MET A 241 3.37 -0.32 -16.59
C MET A 241 4.12 -1.44 -17.32
N GLY A 242 4.52 -2.50 -16.60
CA GLY A 242 5.16 -3.68 -17.17
C GLY A 242 4.29 -4.35 -18.22
N VAL A 243 3.02 -4.59 -17.90
CA VAL A 243 2.02 -5.13 -18.85
C VAL A 243 1.86 -4.23 -20.07
N GLY A 244 1.76 -2.91 -19.87
CA GLY A 244 1.65 -1.96 -20.98
C GLY A 244 2.88 -1.97 -21.90
N ALA A 245 4.07 -2.09 -21.34
CA ALA A 245 5.34 -2.09 -22.06
C ALA A 245 5.54 -3.31 -22.98
N THR A 246 4.84 -4.44 -22.73
CA THR A 246 4.90 -5.62 -23.60
C THR A 246 4.38 -5.37 -25.01
N HIS A 247 3.41 -4.47 -25.17
CA HIS A 247 2.91 -4.11 -26.50
C HIS A 247 3.86 -3.15 -27.22
N ARG A 248 4.22 -2.07 -26.56
CA ARG A 248 5.22 -1.06 -26.95
C ARG A 248 5.45 -0.10 -25.79
N LEU A 249 6.64 0.45 -25.67
CA LEU A 249 6.96 1.41 -24.61
C LEU A 249 6.06 2.65 -24.64
N SER A 250 5.62 3.08 -25.84
CA SER A 250 4.68 4.19 -26.02
C SER A 250 3.22 3.88 -25.63
N ALA A 251 2.88 2.62 -25.33
CA ALA A 251 1.57 2.25 -24.79
C ALA A 251 1.39 2.70 -23.33
N VAL A 252 2.51 2.91 -22.63
CA VAL A 252 2.52 3.52 -21.29
C VAL A 252 2.54 5.04 -21.44
N ARG A 253 1.58 5.70 -20.80
CA ARG A 253 1.52 7.17 -20.78
C ARG A 253 2.49 7.71 -19.73
N TRP A 254 3.75 7.86 -20.11
CA TRP A 254 4.85 8.28 -19.24
C TRP A 254 4.62 9.62 -18.53
N GLY A 255 3.84 10.53 -19.11
CA GLY A 255 3.43 11.79 -18.47
C GLY A 255 2.61 11.52 -17.20
N VAL A 256 1.65 10.57 -17.26
CA VAL A 256 0.86 10.15 -16.09
C VAL A 256 1.74 9.41 -15.07
N ALA A 257 2.60 8.51 -15.56
CA ALA A 257 3.55 7.79 -14.69
C ALA A 257 4.45 8.76 -13.92
N ARG A 258 4.98 9.80 -14.56
CA ARG A 258 5.78 10.85 -13.92
C ARG A 258 5.01 11.60 -12.83
N GLN A 259 3.74 11.97 -13.08
CA GLN A 259 2.90 12.62 -12.08
C GLN A 259 2.69 11.73 -10.86
N ILE A 260 2.48 10.43 -11.06
CA ILE A 260 2.33 9.44 -9.99
C ILE A 260 3.64 9.31 -9.19
N VAL A 261 4.79 9.22 -9.85
CA VAL A 261 6.10 9.14 -9.19
C VAL A 261 6.37 10.39 -8.34
N TRP A 262 6.06 11.60 -8.85
CA TRP A 262 6.17 12.81 -8.05
C TRP A 262 5.24 12.79 -6.81
N ALA A 263 4.01 12.31 -6.95
CA ALA A 263 3.11 12.15 -5.82
C ALA A 263 3.68 11.17 -4.78
N TRP A 264 4.39 10.10 -5.21
CA TRP A 264 5.05 9.17 -4.29
C TRP A 264 6.20 9.83 -3.53
N VAL A 265 7.05 10.59 -4.22
CA VAL A 265 8.19 11.30 -3.58
C VAL A 265 7.69 12.32 -2.55
N LEU A 266 6.60 13.02 -2.87
CA LEU A 266 6.03 14.04 -2.01
C LEU A 266 5.22 13.48 -0.82
N THR A 267 4.82 12.22 -0.86
CA THR A 267 3.95 11.62 0.16
C THR A 267 4.55 11.69 1.56
N ILE A 268 5.79 11.20 1.75
CA ILE A 268 6.43 11.20 3.08
C ILE A 268 6.69 12.64 3.57
N PRO A 269 7.31 13.56 2.80
CA PRO A 269 7.56 14.90 3.26
C PRO A 269 6.30 15.69 3.63
N ILE A 270 5.25 15.61 2.78
CA ILE A 270 4.04 16.40 3.01
C ILE A 270 3.24 15.84 4.18
N SER A 271 3.06 14.52 4.28
CA SER A 271 2.37 13.93 5.43
C SER A 271 3.13 14.21 6.74
N ALA A 272 4.48 14.22 6.72
CA ALA A 272 5.28 14.59 7.87
C ALA A 272 5.11 16.07 8.25
N ALA A 273 5.09 16.98 7.27
CA ALA A 273 4.87 18.41 7.54
C ALA A 273 3.49 18.69 8.12
N ILE A 274 2.43 18.07 7.57
CA ILE A 274 1.06 18.22 8.11
C ILE A 274 0.99 17.67 9.53
N SER A 275 1.59 16.51 9.76
CA SER A 275 1.64 15.87 11.08
C SER A 275 2.41 16.72 12.11
N ALA A 276 3.58 17.25 11.73
CA ALA A 276 4.37 18.14 12.54
C ALA A 276 3.58 19.39 12.95
N ALA A 277 2.92 20.04 11.99
CA ALA A 277 2.06 21.19 12.25
C ALA A 277 0.89 20.82 13.19
N THR A 278 0.24 19.67 12.96
CA THR A 278 -0.84 19.17 13.82
C THR A 278 -0.34 18.94 15.24
N TYR A 279 0.83 18.30 15.40
CA TYR A 279 1.40 18.05 16.72
C TYR A 279 1.77 19.35 17.46
N LEU A 280 2.32 20.35 16.75
CA LEU A 280 2.56 21.68 17.36
C LEU A 280 1.28 22.33 17.87
N VAL A 281 0.18 22.22 17.11
CA VAL A 281 -1.13 22.72 17.57
C VAL A 281 -1.59 21.96 18.81
N ILE A 282 -1.51 20.63 18.80
CA ILE A 282 -1.88 19.81 19.98
C ILE A 282 -1.08 20.24 21.21
N ARG A 283 0.22 20.50 21.05
CA ARG A 283 1.12 20.92 22.13
C ARG A 283 0.73 22.27 22.79
N LEU A 284 -0.02 23.13 22.09
CA LEU A 284 -0.51 24.37 22.66
C LEU A 284 -1.63 24.16 23.70
N PHE A 285 -2.24 22.97 23.72
CA PHE A 285 -3.34 22.62 24.62
C PHE A 285 -2.97 21.55 25.67
N LEU A 286 -1.71 21.15 25.71
CA LEU A 286 -1.15 20.22 26.69
C LEU A 286 -0.34 20.97 27.76
#